data_499183599cdbbf15d375d188c7a14518
#
_entry.id   499183599cdbbf15d375d188c7a14518
#
_cell.length_a   1.000
_cell.length_b   1.000
_cell.length_c   1.000
_cell.angle_alpha   90.00
_cell.angle_beta   90.00
_cell.angle_gamma   90.00
#
_symmetry.space_group_name_H-M   'P 1'
#
loop_
_entity.id
_entity.type
_entity.pdbx_description
1 polymer ?
#
loop_
_entity_poly.entity_id
_entity_poly.type
_entity_poly.pdbx_seq_one_letter_code
_entity_poly.pdbx_strand_id
1 'polypeptide(L)'
;MIISRLRRRYFFNRLFYIHFILGLLLGSEKETPEFLSTSLSFSSIEFEVLKNGESNKQYIWIHGDEKTANMAIKYHLNHYNGTAFLIKNSEREVVYQNTKIDPNRIFSRSGSFRTLTKFKLEWAPGTLKKALDELDQKREQFLAILFPDSGGVLIAVHNNFRGYNMKSELENYTKVSINPKENPRDFIICTEPDDFDKLSLGHYNVILQDQLPEEDDGSLSWASLRNGVRYVNIEARLGWLSQQKKMLEFIEETLN
;
A
#
# COMPACT_ATOMS: atom_id res chain seq x y z
N MET A 1 -38.93 -19.79 66.15
CA MET A 1 -39.12 -18.54 65.37
C MET A 1 -37.75 -17.97 64.96
N ILE A 2 -36.89 -18.72 64.28
CA ILE A 2 -35.51 -18.30 63.85
C ILE A 2 -35.19 -18.75 62.40
N ILE A 3 -36.11 -19.28 61.63
CA ILE A 3 -35.80 -19.85 60.30
C ILE A 3 -36.22 -18.93 59.12
N SER A 4 -36.92 -17.81 59.37
CA SER A 4 -37.46 -16.94 58.31
C SER A 4 -36.59 -15.73 57.89
N ARG A 5 -35.42 -15.48 58.55
CA ARG A 5 -34.57 -14.30 58.24
C ARG A 5 -33.34 -14.60 57.36
N LEU A 6 -33.00 -15.86 57.10
CA LEU A 6 -31.80 -16.24 56.30
C LEU A 6 -32.07 -16.38 54.79
N ARG A 7 -33.35 -16.57 54.36
CA ARG A 7 -33.68 -16.73 52.94
C ARG A 7 -33.76 -15.43 52.13
N ARG A 8 -33.89 -14.26 52.76
CA ARG A 8 -33.98 -12.96 52.05
C ARG A 8 -32.65 -12.31 51.70
N ARG A 9 -31.55 -12.71 52.32
CA ARG A 9 -30.22 -12.14 52.02
C ARG A 9 -29.50 -12.79 50.83
N TYR A 10 -29.84 -14.02 50.51
CA TYR A 10 -29.19 -14.72 49.36
C TYR A 10 -29.82 -14.39 48.00
N PHE A 11 -31.08 -13.94 47.99
CA PHE A 11 -31.77 -13.63 46.71
C PHE A 11 -31.36 -12.26 46.15
N PHE A 12 -31.00 -11.31 47.01
CA PHE A 12 -30.55 -9.98 46.56
C PHE A 12 -29.13 -9.97 46.02
N ASN A 13 -28.24 -10.82 46.52
CA ASN A 13 -26.87 -10.88 46.04
C ASN A 13 -26.75 -11.61 44.67
N ARG A 14 -27.67 -12.51 44.32
CA ARG A 14 -27.62 -13.18 43.00
C ARG A 14 -28.12 -12.28 41.86
N LEU A 15 -29.06 -11.40 42.10
CA LEU A 15 -29.53 -10.44 41.11
C LEU A 15 -28.48 -9.36 40.80
N PHE A 16 -27.70 -8.94 41.80
CA PHE A 16 -26.64 -7.95 41.59
C PHE A 16 -25.46 -8.50 40.80
N TYR A 17 -25.11 -9.76 40.99
CA TYR A 17 -24.05 -10.42 40.20
C TYR A 17 -24.44 -10.68 38.74
N ILE A 18 -25.70 -10.97 38.46
CA ILE A 18 -26.18 -11.20 37.09
C ILE A 18 -26.16 -9.89 36.28
N HIS A 19 -26.51 -8.74 36.91
CA HIS A 19 -26.44 -7.46 36.22
C HIS A 19 -25.01 -6.95 36.02
N PHE A 20 -24.07 -7.30 36.88
CA PHE A 20 -22.65 -6.94 36.72
C PHE A 20 -21.95 -7.79 35.64
N ILE A 21 -22.32 -9.05 35.48
CA ILE A 21 -21.79 -9.92 34.43
C ILE A 21 -22.40 -9.57 33.06
N LEU A 22 -23.67 -9.14 33.01
CA LEU A 22 -24.30 -8.71 31.76
C LEU A 22 -23.77 -7.36 31.26
N GLY A 23 -23.33 -6.48 32.17
CA GLY A 23 -22.68 -5.22 31.83
C GLY A 23 -21.24 -5.35 31.31
N LEU A 24 -20.56 -6.46 31.62
CA LEU A 24 -19.21 -6.77 31.15
C LEU A 24 -19.18 -7.50 29.79
N LEU A 25 -20.33 -7.98 29.32
CA LEU A 25 -20.48 -8.65 28.01
C LEU A 25 -20.97 -7.71 26.91
N LEU A 26 -21.32 -6.47 27.23
CA LEU A 26 -21.39 -5.38 26.25
C LEU A 26 -19.95 -4.92 25.98
N GLY A 27 -19.16 -5.79 25.37
CA GLY A 27 -17.90 -5.42 24.79
C GLY A 27 -18.16 -4.21 23.89
N SER A 28 -17.41 -3.14 24.08
CA SER A 28 -17.40 -2.03 23.15
C SER A 28 -17.20 -2.62 21.76
N GLU A 29 -18.23 -2.62 20.93
CA GLU A 29 -18.00 -2.70 19.49
C GLU A 29 -17.01 -1.57 19.24
N LYS A 30 -15.79 -1.93 18.86
CA LYS A 30 -14.86 -0.96 18.31
C LYS A 30 -15.59 -0.42 17.09
N GLU A 31 -16.07 0.81 17.19
CA GLU A 31 -16.57 1.52 16.02
C GLU A 31 -15.49 1.37 14.94
N THR A 32 -15.86 0.73 13.84
CA THR A 32 -14.99 0.69 12.67
C THR A 32 -14.78 2.15 12.28
N PRO A 33 -13.55 2.65 12.18
CA PRO A 33 -13.30 4.03 11.85
C PRO A 33 -14.00 4.36 10.54
N GLU A 34 -14.81 5.41 10.53
CA GLU A 34 -15.51 5.88 9.35
C GLU A 34 -14.50 6.63 8.48
N PHE A 35 -13.95 5.95 7.47
CA PHE A 35 -13.06 6.58 6.51
C PHE A 35 -13.81 7.56 5.63
N LEU A 36 -13.22 8.72 5.38
CA LEU A 36 -13.65 9.53 4.25
C LEU A 36 -13.29 8.78 2.96
N SER A 37 -14.30 8.38 2.20
CA SER A 37 -14.12 7.64 0.95
C SER A 37 -14.49 8.52 -0.24
N THR A 38 -13.57 8.60 -1.20
CA THR A 38 -13.78 9.29 -2.49
C THR A 38 -13.25 8.42 -3.64
N SER A 39 -13.35 8.89 -4.87
CA SER A 39 -12.82 8.19 -6.04
C SER A 39 -11.87 9.08 -6.83
N LEU A 40 -10.79 8.49 -7.35
CA LEU A 40 -9.84 9.11 -8.26
C LEU A 40 -9.72 8.23 -9.50
N SER A 41 -9.61 8.85 -10.68
CA SER A 41 -9.41 8.11 -11.93
C SER A 41 -8.14 8.55 -12.63
N PHE A 42 -7.40 7.55 -13.11
CA PHE A 42 -6.32 7.73 -14.08
C PHE A 42 -6.78 7.15 -15.42
N SER A 43 -7.29 8.00 -16.31
CA SER A 43 -8.04 7.55 -17.50
C SER A 43 -9.19 6.62 -17.12
N SER A 44 -9.24 5.39 -17.63
CA SER A 44 -10.24 4.36 -17.28
C SER A 44 -9.90 3.55 -16.02
N ILE A 45 -8.77 3.81 -15.38
CA ILE A 45 -8.34 3.11 -14.17
C ILE A 45 -8.90 3.85 -12.97
N GLU A 46 -9.72 3.18 -12.16
CA GLU A 46 -10.35 3.77 -10.98
C GLU A 46 -9.64 3.35 -9.70
N PHE A 47 -9.55 4.29 -8.77
CA PHE A 47 -9.06 4.10 -7.41
C PHE A 47 -10.12 4.52 -6.40
N GLU A 48 -10.31 3.72 -5.37
CA GLU A 48 -10.94 4.15 -4.13
C GLU A 48 -9.88 4.90 -3.30
N VAL A 49 -10.23 6.09 -2.81
CA VAL A 49 -9.35 6.88 -1.95
C VAL A 49 -9.96 6.89 -0.56
N LEU A 50 -9.25 6.30 0.39
CA LEU A 50 -9.63 6.25 1.81
C LEU A 50 -8.74 7.17 2.61
N LYS A 51 -9.32 8.10 3.38
CA LYS A 51 -8.58 8.98 4.28
C LYS A 51 -8.99 8.73 5.73
N ASN A 52 -7.98 8.57 6.59
CA ASN A 52 -8.12 8.55 8.04
C ASN A 52 -7.28 9.66 8.65
N GLY A 53 -7.93 10.64 9.27
CA GLY A 53 -7.28 11.77 9.93
C GLY A 53 -6.40 12.63 8.99
N GLU A 54 -5.51 13.43 9.59
CA GLU A 54 -4.55 14.27 8.88
C GLU A 54 -3.16 13.65 8.97
N SER A 55 -2.48 13.50 7.83
CA SER A 55 -1.13 12.97 7.72
C SER A 55 -0.54 13.34 6.37
N ASN A 56 0.77 13.43 6.30
CA ASN A 56 1.53 13.57 5.06
C ASN A 56 2.00 12.22 4.48
N LYS A 57 1.47 11.10 5.01
CA LYS A 57 1.73 9.75 4.50
C LYS A 57 0.63 9.32 3.55
N GLN A 58 1.03 8.90 2.36
CA GLN A 58 0.13 8.37 1.35
C GLN A 58 0.53 6.93 1.01
N TYR A 59 -0.48 6.06 0.87
CA TYR A 59 -0.31 4.65 0.59
C TYR A 59 -0.95 4.32 -0.75
N ILE A 60 -0.34 3.42 -1.51
CA ILE A 60 -0.92 2.95 -2.76
C ILE A 60 -0.88 1.43 -2.90
N TRP A 61 -2.02 0.86 -3.28
CA TRP A 61 -2.16 -0.51 -3.76
C TRP A 61 -2.56 -0.46 -5.24
N ILE A 62 -1.69 -0.93 -6.12
CA ILE A 62 -1.82 -0.69 -7.57
C ILE A 62 -2.09 -1.97 -8.38
N HIS A 63 -1.88 -3.17 -7.83
CA HIS A 63 -2.15 -4.44 -8.49
C HIS A 63 -3.28 -5.19 -7.79
N GLY A 64 -4.39 -5.41 -8.49
CA GLY A 64 -5.62 -5.97 -7.90
C GLY A 64 -5.52 -7.41 -7.41
N ASP A 65 -4.58 -8.20 -7.91
CA ASP A 65 -4.31 -9.57 -7.47
C ASP A 65 -3.47 -9.66 -6.18
N GLU A 66 -2.83 -8.57 -5.76
CA GLU A 66 -2.01 -8.47 -4.56
C GLU A 66 -2.88 -8.21 -3.30
N LYS A 67 -3.81 -9.11 -3.02
CA LYS A 67 -4.89 -8.90 -2.02
C LYS A 67 -4.40 -8.75 -0.59
N THR A 68 -3.29 -9.38 -0.22
CA THR A 68 -2.73 -9.20 1.13
C THR A 68 -2.21 -7.78 1.34
N ALA A 69 -1.69 -7.12 0.30
CA ALA A 69 -1.29 -5.71 0.34
C ALA A 69 -2.49 -4.79 0.64
N ASN A 70 -3.61 -4.98 -0.07
CA ASN A 70 -4.85 -4.27 0.21
C ASN A 70 -5.32 -4.43 1.65
N MET A 71 -5.35 -5.68 2.15
CA MET A 71 -5.74 -5.99 3.52
C MET A 71 -4.82 -5.33 4.54
N ALA A 72 -3.51 -5.30 4.26
CA ALA A 72 -2.52 -4.68 5.15
C ALA A 72 -2.70 -3.17 5.22
N ILE A 73 -2.90 -2.48 4.08
CA ILE A 73 -3.17 -1.04 4.05
C ILE A 73 -4.45 -0.70 4.82
N LYS A 74 -5.56 -1.41 4.55
CA LYS A 74 -6.82 -1.17 5.26
C LYS A 74 -6.70 -1.38 6.77
N TYR A 75 -5.98 -2.43 7.19
CA TYR A 75 -5.66 -2.64 8.60
C TYR A 75 -4.82 -1.48 9.15
N HIS A 76 -3.81 -1.03 8.41
CA HIS A 76 -2.92 0.05 8.84
C HIS A 76 -3.68 1.36 9.05
N LEU A 77 -4.54 1.74 8.12
CA LEU A 77 -5.38 2.93 8.23
C LEU A 77 -6.35 2.90 9.41
N ASN A 78 -6.73 1.72 9.92
CA ASN A 78 -7.54 1.62 11.15
C ASN A 78 -6.78 2.03 12.42
N HIS A 79 -5.45 2.15 12.35
CA HIS A 79 -4.59 2.40 13.50
C HIS A 79 -3.77 3.70 13.35
N TYR A 80 -3.53 4.14 12.12
CA TYR A 80 -2.68 5.28 11.80
C TYR A 80 -3.36 6.22 10.82
N ASN A 81 -3.05 7.51 10.94
CA ASN A 81 -3.55 8.52 10.00
C ASN A 81 -2.85 8.39 8.64
N GLY A 82 -3.60 8.66 7.57
CA GLY A 82 -3.06 8.63 6.21
C GLY A 82 -4.12 8.62 5.13
N THR A 83 -3.67 8.67 3.88
CA THR A 83 -4.54 8.55 2.72
C THR A 83 -4.10 7.35 1.87
N ALA A 84 -5.01 6.45 1.54
CA ALA A 84 -4.73 5.28 0.70
C ALA A 84 -5.46 5.33 -0.63
N PHE A 85 -4.73 5.03 -1.71
CA PHE A 85 -5.22 4.90 -3.07
C PHE A 85 -5.27 3.42 -3.43
N LEU A 86 -6.48 2.88 -3.57
CA LEU A 86 -6.73 1.45 -3.75
C LEU A 86 -7.35 1.22 -5.11
N ILE A 87 -6.66 0.51 -6.01
CA ILE A 87 -7.17 0.24 -7.36
C ILE A 87 -8.47 -0.56 -7.32
N LYS A 88 -9.47 -0.13 -8.09
CA LYS A 88 -10.74 -0.86 -8.25
C LYS A 88 -10.62 -1.89 -9.36
N ASN A 89 -9.75 -2.86 -9.17
CA ASN A 89 -9.55 -3.98 -10.08
C ASN A 89 -9.23 -5.24 -9.27
N SER A 90 -9.52 -6.42 -9.81
CA SER A 90 -9.22 -7.72 -9.16
C SER A 90 -7.99 -8.41 -9.73
N GLU A 91 -7.56 -8.00 -10.91
CA GLU A 91 -6.46 -8.57 -11.66
C GLU A 91 -5.21 -7.68 -11.55
N ARG A 92 -4.07 -8.22 -11.98
CA ARG A 92 -2.82 -7.45 -12.05
C ARG A 92 -2.90 -6.38 -13.12
N GLU A 93 -3.23 -6.78 -14.34
CA GLU A 93 -3.41 -5.87 -15.45
C GLU A 93 -4.84 -5.31 -15.49
N VAL A 94 -4.98 -4.08 -15.94
CA VAL A 94 -6.26 -3.42 -16.16
C VAL A 94 -6.60 -3.35 -17.64
N VAL A 95 -7.90 -3.33 -17.96
CA VAL A 95 -8.38 -3.14 -19.32
C VAL A 95 -8.26 -1.67 -19.71
N TYR A 96 -7.65 -1.39 -20.85
CA TYR A 96 -7.48 -0.05 -21.40
C TYR A 96 -7.56 -0.11 -22.94
N GLN A 97 -8.46 0.66 -23.55
CA GLN A 97 -8.63 0.77 -25.01
C GLN A 97 -8.59 -0.59 -25.76
N ASN A 98 -9.38 -1.56 -25.32
CA ASN A 98 -9.45 -2.92 -25.89
C ASN A 98 -8.11 -3.70 -25.82
N THR A 99 -7.25 -3.38 -24.87
CA THR A 99 -6.05 -4.13 -24.50
C THR A 99 -5.91 -4.20 -23.00
N LYS A 100 -4.81 -4.73 -22.52
CA LYS A 100 -4.43 -4.71 -21.11
C LYS A 100 -3.20 -3.84 -20.92
N ILE A 101 -3.06 -3.26 -19.73
CA ILE A 101 -1.85 -2.56 -19.30
C ILE A 101 -1.54 -2.92 -17.86
N ASP A 102 -0.26 -2.98 -17.52
CA ASP A 102 0.18 -3.03 -16.13
C ASP A 102 0.10 -1.61 -15.55
N PRO A 103 -0.72 -1.38 -14.51
CA PRO A 103 -0.90 -0.05 -13.93
C PRO A 103 0.36 0.50 -13.27
N ASN A 104 1.36 -0.34 -12.93
CA ASN A 104 2.66 0.11 -12.44
C ASN A 104 3.71 0.28 -13.57
N ARG A 105 3.26 0.47 -14.83
CA ARG A 105 4.13 0.73 -15.99
C ARG A 105 3.67 1.95 -16.82
N ILE A 106 2.77 2.74 -16.25
CA ILE A 106 2.16 3.88 -16.96
C ILE A 106 2.70 5.24 -16.49
N PHE A 107 3.66 5.27 -15.59
CA PHE A 107 4.21 6.49 -15.02
C PHE A 107 5.35 7.12 -15.84
N SER A 108 5.61 6.58 -17.04
CA SER A 108 6.37 7.24 -18.10
C SER A 108 5.80 6.87 -19.48
N ARG A 109 6.13 7.68 -20.49
CA ARG A 109 5.71 7.39 -21.88
C ARG A 109 6.34 6.10 -22.40
N SER A 110 7.62 5.85 -22.10
CA SER A 110 8.33 4.63 -22.49
C SER A 110 7.74 3.38 -21.84
N GLY A 111 7.42 3.43 -20.54
CA GLY A 111 6.72 2.37 -19.84
C GLY A 111 5.33 2.10 -20.40
N SER A 112 4.54 3.18 -20.63
CA SER A 112 3.23 3.08 -21.26
C SER A 112 3.29 2.43 -22.63
N PHE A 113 4.28 2.79 -23.46
CA PHE A 113 4.50 2.18 -24.77
C PHE A 113 4.79 0.68 -24.64
N ARG A 114 5.70 0.30 -23.76
CA ARG A 114 6.05 -1.11 -23.56
C ARG A 114 4.86 -1.94 -23.08
N THR A 115 4.10 -1.47 -22.09
CA THR A 115 2.96 -2.23 -21.58
C THR A 115 1.82 -2.34 -22.61
N LEU A 116 1.54 -1.28 -23.38
CA LEU A 116 0.52 -1.30 -24.42
C LEU A 116 0.89 -2.27 -25.56
N THR A 117 2.15 -2.27 -26.01
CA THR A 117 2.61 -3.13 -27.10
C THR A 117 2.82 -4.57 -26.66
N LYS A 118 3.10 -4.84 -25.37
CA LYS A 118 3.17 -6.19 -24.81
C LYS A 118 1.87 -6.98 -24.99
N PHE A 119 0.73 -6.33 -24.79
CA PHE A 119 -0.58 -6.99 -24.80
C PHE A 119 -1.36 -6.81 -26.11
N LYS A 120 -0.87 -5.92 -26.99
CA LYS A 120 -1.45 -5.69 -28.32
C LYS A 120 -0.35 -5.30 -29.29
N LEU A 121 0.06 -6.25 -30.12
CA LEU A 121 1.16 -6.05 -31.08
C LEU A 121 0.78 -5.11 -32.22
N GLU A 122 -0.45 -5.20 -32.70
CA GLU A 122 -0.92 -4.44 -33.87
C GLU A 122 -1.90 -3.35 -33.46
N TRP A 123 -1.57 -2.13 -33.80
CA TRP A 123 -2.40 -0.94 -33.59
C TRP A 123 -2.76 -0.31 -34.93
N ALA A 124 -4.01 0.10 -35.09
CA ALA A 124 -4.38 0.89 -36.25
C ALA A 124 -3.56 2.21 -36.29
N PRO A 125 -3.25 2.73 -37.49
CA PRO A 125 -2.44 3.92 -37.65
C PRO A 125 -2.89 5.07 -36.74
N GLY A 126 -1.96 5.63 -35.95
CA GLY A 126 -2.18 6.76 -35.06
C GLY A 126 -2.92 6.43 -33.75
N THR A 127 -3.51 5.24 -33.58
CA THR A 127 -4.26 4.93 -32.34
C THR A 127 -3.36 4.70 -31.13
N LEU A 128 -2.19 4.08 -31.31
CA LEU A 128 -1.20 3.94 -30.25
C LEU A 128 -0.70 5.31 -29.76
N LYS A 129 -0.42 6.23 -30.71
CA LYS A 129 0.00 7.59 -30.37
C LYS A 129 -1.08 8.30 -29.54
N LYS A 130 -2.36 8.20 -29.93
CA LYS A 130 -3.47 8.79 -29.18
C LYS A 130 -3.59 8.21 -27.76
N ALA A 131 -3.43 6.88 -27.62
CA ALA A 131 -3.44 6.22 -26.31
C ALA A 131 -2.31 6.73 -25.41
N LEU A 132 -1.11 6.88 -25.94
CA LEU A 132 0.04 7.41 -25.23
C LEU A 132 -0.15 8.89 -24.84
N ASP A 133 -0.68 9.70 -25.74
CA ASP A 133 -0.93 11.14 -25.48
C ASP A 133 -1.99 11.31 -24.38
N GLU A 134 -3.03 10.46 -24.36
CA GLU A 134 -4.04 10.43 -23.29
C GLU A 134 -3.41 10.05 -21.94
N LEU A 135 -2.60 8.98 -21.91
CA LEU A 135 -1.91 8.57 -20.69
C LEU A 135 -0.95 9.66 -20.17
N ASP A 136 -0.21 10.34 -21.05
CA ASP A 136 0.68 11.43 -20.67
C ASP A 136 -0.08 12.58 -20.02
N GLN A 137 -1.19 13.02 -20.63
CA GLN A 137 -2.02 14.08 -20.08
C GLN A 137 -2.62 13.74 -18.71
N LYS A 138 -3.09 12.50 -18.55
CA LYS A 138 -3.72 12.06 -17.30
C LYS A 138 -2.72 11.77 -16.20
N ARG A 139 -1.48 11.40 -16.54
CA ARG A 139 -0.40 11.11 -15.58
C ARG A 139 -0.09 12.30 -14.70
N GLU A 140 0.10 13.47 -15.28
CA GLU A 140 0.41 14.69 -14.52
C GLU A 140 -0.69 15.01 -13.50
N GLN A 141 -1.96 14.92 -13.93
CA GLN A 141 -3.11 15.17 -13.05
C GLN A 141 -3.20 14.14 -11.91
N PHE A 142 -2.96 12.87 -12.22
CA PHE A 142 -3.00 11.79 -11.22
C PHE A 142 -1.85 11.93 -10.21
N LEU A 143 -0.63 12.15 -10.68
CA LEU A 143 0.54 12.30 -9.83
C LEU A 143 0.45 13.53 -8.91
N ALA A 144 -0.14 14.63 -9.37
CA ALA A 144 -0.38 15.81 -8.55
C ALA A 144 -1.30 15.55 -7.35
N ILE A 145 -2.16 14.51 -7.41
CA ILE A 145 -3.03 14.12 -6.31
C ILE A 145 -2.39 12.99 -5.48
N LEU A 146 -1.70 12.07 -6.16
CA LEU A 146 -1.06 10.92 -5.53
C LEU A 146 0.19 11.30 -4.72
N PHE A 147 0.94 12.28 -5.15
CA PHE A 147 2.16 12.68 -4.45
C PHE A 147 1.83 13.49 -3.21
N PRO A 148 2.42 13.16 -2.05
CA PRO A 148 2.23 13.93 -0.84
C PRO A 148 2.84 15.31 -0.96
N ASP A 149 2.40 16.23 -0.11
CA ASP A 149 3.04 17.54 0.05
C ASP A 149 4.51 17.40 0.48
N SER A 150 5.26 18.48 0.34
CA SER A 150 6.68 18.52 0.70
C SER A 150 6.96 17.99 2.11
N GLY A 151 7.90 17.07 2.20
CA GLY A 151 8.24 16.36 3.46
C GLY A 151 7.38 15.12 3.73
N GLY A 152 6.34 14.87 2.94
CA GLY A 152 5.56 13.64 3.03
C GLY A 152 6.24 12.45 2.37
N VAL A 153 5.66 11.27 2.53
CA VAL A 153 6.16 10.02 1.96
C VAL A 153 5.04 9.26 1.25
N LEU A 154 5.32 8.78 0.04
CA LEU A 154 4.47 7.85 -0.70
C LEU A 154 4.95 6.42 -0.44
N ILE A 155 4.07 5.58 0.07
CA ILE A 155 4.34 4.19 0.43
C ILE A 155 3.54 3.26 -0.49
N ALA A 156 4.22 2.59 -1.41
CA ALA A 156 3.62 1.52 -2.20
C ALA A 156 3.70 0.19 -1.44
N VAL A 157 2.63 -0.59 -1.55
CA VAL A 157 2.54 -1.88 -0.85
C VAL A 157 2.22 -2.96 -1.86
N HIS A 158 3.16 -3.88 -2.04
CA HIS A 158 3.12 -4.94 -3.04
C HIS A 158 3.19 -6.33 -2.43
N ASN A 159 2.66 -7.29 -3.17
CA ASN A 159 2.92 -8.70 -2.93
C ASN A 159 3.67 -9.31 -4.10
N ASN A 160 4.71 -10.06 -3.80
CA ASN A 160 5.46 -10.76 -4.82
C ASN A 160 5.15 -12.26 -4.86
N PHE A 161 5.33 -12.82 -6.06
CA PHE A 161 5.22 -14.24 -6.34
C PHE A 161 6.59 -14.93 -6.38
N ARG A 162 6.57 -16.26 -6.56
CA ARG A 162 7.80 -17.04 -6.72
C ARG A 162 8.65 -16.50 -7.87
N GLY A 163 9.94 -16.36 -7.62
CA GLY A 163 10.91 -15.86 -8.61
C GLY A 163 11.34 -14.41 -8.37
N TYR A 164 10.42 -13.52 -7.98
CA TYR A 164 10.78 -12.14 -7.65
C TYR A 164 11.26 -12.03 -6.20
N ASN A 165 12.38 -11.41 -5.99
CA ASN A 165 13.01 -11.18 -4.69
C ASN A 165 14.02 -10.03 -4.80
N MET A 166 14.61 -9.61 -3.67
CA MET A 166 15.54 -8.48 -3.63
C MET A 166 16.69 -8.57 -4.65
N LYS A 167 17.12 -9.77 -5.04
CA LYS A 167 18.19 -9.92 -6.05
C LYS A 167 17.77 -9.45 -7.44
N SER A 168 16.46 -9.43 -7.72
CA SER A 168 15.92 -8.91 -8.98
C SER A 168 16.08 -7.39 -9.09
N GLU A 169 16.29 -6.69 -7.99
CA GLU A 169 16.47 -5.24 -7.94
C GLU A 169 17.94 -4.80 -7.90
N LEU A 170 18.87 -5.76 -7.77
CA LEU A 170 20.30 -5.44 -7.64
C LEU A 170 20.96 -4.92 -8.94
N GLU A 171 20.23 -4.76 -10.03
CA GLU A 171 20.72 -4.08 -11.24
C GLU A 171 20.59 -2.55 -11.14
N ASN A 172 19.66 -2.08 -10.28
CA ASN A 172 19.28 -0.65 -10.18
C ASN A 172 19.42 -0.10 -8.75
N TYR A 173 20.35 -0.63 -7.96
CA TYR A 173 20.55 -0.15 -6.59
C TYR A 173 21.87 0.62 -6.45
N THR A 174 21.93 1.51 -5.46
CA THR A 174 23.16 2.20 -5.05
C THR A 174 23.69 1.70 -3.72
N LYS A 175 22.80 1.33 -2.80
CA LYS A 175 23.13 0.69 -1.53
C LYS A 175 22.18 -0.46 -1.23
N VAL A 176 22.63 -1.46 -0.47
CA VAL A 176 21.80 -2.56 0.01
C VAL A 176 22.20 -2.95 1.43
N SER A 177 21.19 -3.19 2.27
CA SER A 177 21.33 -3.80 3.61
C SER A 177 20.64 -5.16 3.60
N ILE A 178 21.41 -6.22 3.81
CA ILE A 178 20.91 -7.60 3.75
C ILE A 178 20.90 -8.20 5.15
N ASN A 179 19.73 -8.63 5.61
CA ASN A 179 19.63 -9.46 6.81
C ASN A 179 19.51 -10.95 6.39
N PRO A 180 20.53 -11.78 6.66
CA PRO A 180 20.50 -13.19 6.25
C PRO A 180 19.46 -14.05 6.97
N LYS A 181 18.83 -13.53 8.03
CA LYS A 181 17.73 -14.20 8.75
C LYS A 181 16.37 -13.92 8.14
N GLU A 182 16.26 -12.87 7.32
CA GLU A 182 15.01 -12.50 6.65
C GLU A 182 14.84 -13.18 5.30
N ASN A 183 13.59 -13.36 4.90
CA ASN A 183 13.29 -13.93 3.59
C ASN A 183 13.68 -12.90 2.51
N PRO A 184 14.44 -13.28 1.48
CA PRO A 184 14.85 -12.35 0.42
C PRO A 184 13.68 -11.82 -0.43
N ARG A 185 12.48 -12.35 -0.24
CA ARG A 185 11.24 -11.86 -0.88
C ARG A 185 10.47 -10.85 -0.02
N ASP A 186 10.89 -10.64 1.23
CA ASP A 186 10.34 -9.62 2.12
C ASP A 186 11.40 -8.53 2.26
N PHE A 187 11.21 -7.41 1.56
CA PHE A 187 12.21 -6.34 1.48
C PHE A 187 11.55 -4.97 1.26
N ILE A 188 12.32 -3.94 1.52
CA ILE A 188 11.92 -2.54 1.37
C ILE A 188 12.83 -1.89 0.33
N ILE A 189 12.25 -1.13 -0.60
CA ILE A 189 12.98 -0.24 -1.50
C ILE A 189 12.68 1.19 -1.06
N CYS A 190 13.68 2.05 -0.99
CA CYS A 190 13.49 3.48 -0.75
C CYS A 190 14.32 4.31 -1.75
N THR A 191 13.90 5.56 -1.96
CA THR A 191 14.57 6.49 -2.88
C THR A 191 15.42 7.53 -2.18
N GLU A 192 15.27 7.69 -0.85
CA GLU A 192 16.01 8.69 -0.08
C GLU A 192 17.12 8.04 0.75
N PRO A 193 18.38 8.55 0.66
CA PRO A 193 19.50 8.04 1.45
C PRO A 193 19.26 8.08 2.97
N ASP A 194 18.64 9.15 3.48
CA ASP A 194 18.32 9.29 4.91
C ASP A 194 17.33 8.23 5.39
N ASP A 195 16.37 7.85 4.53
CA ASP A 195 15.42 6.77 4.83
C ASP A 195 16.11 5.42 4.80
N PHE A 196 17.00 5.19 3.83
CA PHE A 196 17.80 3.98 3.78
C PHE A 196 18.63 3.81 5.06
N ASP A 197 19.32 4.86 5.52
CA ASP A 197 20.15 4.79 6.72
C ASP A 197 19.31 4.46 7.96
N LYS A 198 18.11 5.04 8.11
CA LYS A 198 17.18 4.73 9.20
C LYS A 198 16.62 3.29 9.10
N LEU A 199 16.10 2.91 7.94
CA LEU A 199 15.48 1.61 7.72
C LEU A 199 16.49 0.45 7.86
N SER A 200 17.75 0.67 7.48
CA SER A 200 18.84 -0.31 7.57
C SER A 200 19.23 -0.64 9.01
N LEU A 201 18.87 0.16 10.00
CA LEU A 201 19.05 -0.14 11.42
C LEU A 201 18.08 -1.21 11.92
N GLY A 202 17.00 -1.46 11.17
CA GLY A 202 16.04 -2.51 11.47
C GLY A 202 16.49 -3.90 11.04
N HIS A 203 15.55 -4.83 11.04
CA HIS A 203 15.83 -6.23 10.70
C HIS A 203 15.41 -6.63 9.28
N TYR A 204 14.85 -5.73 8.49
CA TYR A 204 14.43 -6.02 7.12
C TYR A 204 15.57 -5.87 6.11
N ASN A 205 15.43 -6.54 4.96
CA ASN A 205 16.26 -6.25 3.80
C ASN A 205 15.85 -4.89 3.23
N VAL A 206 16.81 -4.01 2.95
CA VAL A 206 16.56 -2.66 2.44
C VAL A 206 17.42 -2.39 1.22
N ILE A 207 16.84 -1.77 0.20
CA ILE A 207 17.48 -1.40 -1.06
C ILE A 207 17.30 0.11 -1.25
N LEU A 208 18.38 0.82 -1.56
CA LEU A 208 18.36 2.20 -1.99
C LEU A 208 18.39 2.29 -3.51
N GLN A 209 17.41 2.97 -4.09
CA GLN A 209 17.31 3.30 -5.52
C GLN A 209 17.20 4.83 -5.67
N ASP A 210 18.32 5.54 -5.54
CA ASP A 210 18.41 7.01 -5.58
C ASP A 210 18.99 7.54 -6.90
N GLN A 211 19.18 6.67 -7.89
CA GLN A 211 19.63 7.03 -9.23
C GLN A 211 18.67 6.50 -10.29
N LEU A 212 18.36 7.33 -11.27
CA LEU A 212 17.49 6.93 -12.37
C LEU A 212 18.18 5.86 -13.22
N PRO A 213 17.45 4.81 -13.65
CA PRO A 213 17.99 3.79 -14.55
C PRO A 213 18.20 4.37 -15.95
N GLU A 214 19.06 3.72 -16.74
CA GLU A 214 19.24 4.06 -18.17
C GLU A 214 17.93 3.89 -18.95
N GLU A 215 17.15 2.85 -18.62
CA GLU A 215 15.85 2.57 -19.21
C GLU A 215 14.74 2.67 -18.16
N ASP A 216 13.91 3.68 -18.30
CA ASP A 216 12.73 3.87 -17.46
C ASP A 216 11.61 2.87 -17.85
N ASP A 217 11.30 1.96 -16.95
CA ASP A 217 10.27 0.94 -17.15
C ASP A 217 8.83 1.44 -16.90
N GLY A 218 8.67 2.68 -16.46
CA GLY A 218 7.38 3.32 -16.17
C GLY A 218 6.82 3.00 -14.80
N SER A 219 7.62 2.48 -13.88
CA SER A 219 7.18 2.21 -12.50
C SER A 219 7.00 3.50 -11.69
N LEU A 220 6.21 3.37 -10.62
CA LEU A 220 5.94 4.49 -9.71
C LEU A 220 7.19 4.89 -8.93
N SER A 221 8.10 3.96 -8.62
CA SER A 221 9.37 4.27 -7.96
C SER A 221 10.20 5.27 -8.77
N TRP A 222 10.37 5.01 -10.08
CA TRP A 222 11.10 5.92 -10.97
C TRP A 222 10.37 7.25 -11.19
N ALA A 223 9.04 7.23 -11.23
CA ALA A 223 8.26 8.46 -11.30
C ALA A 223 8.44 9.31 -10.04
N SER A 224 8.43 8.69 -8.86
CA SER A 224 8.66 9.38 -7.59
C SER A 224 10.06 10.00 -7.55
N LEU A 225 11.08 9.23 -7.92
CA LEU A 225 12.47 9.73 -7.96
C LEU A 225 12.64 10.89 -8.95
N ARG A 226 12.08 10.81 -10.16
CA ARG A 226 12.13 11.93 -11.14
C ARG A 226 11.49 13.20 -10.66
N ASN A 227 10.49 13.09 -9.79
CA ASN A 227 9.76 14.25 -9.26
C ASN A 227 10.25 14.68 -7.87
N GLY A 228 11.34 14.10 -7.35
CA GLY A 228 11.87 14.42 -6.02
C GLY A 228 10.90 14.09 -4.90
N VAL A 229 10.08 13.06 -5.08
CA VAL A 229 9.11 12.60 -4.08
C VAL A 229 9.72 11.46 -3.27
N ARG A 230 9.73 11.64 -1.96
CA ARG A 230 10.15 10.60 -1.01
C ARG A 230 9.26 9.37 -1.14
N TYR A 231 9.85 8.23 -1.49
CA TYR A 231 9.13 7.02 -1.85
C TYR A 231 9.68 5.79 -1.14
N VAL A 232 8.76 4.94 -0.68
CA VAL A 232 9.08 3.63 -0.10
C VAL A 232 8.19 2.57 -0.74
N ASN A 233 8.77 1.44 -1.13
CA ASN A 233 8.04 0.26 -1.60
C ASN A 233 8.25 -0.90 -0.65
N ILE A 234 7.15 -1.49 -0.17
CA ILE A 234 7.14 -2.71 0.64
C ILE A 234 6.83 -3.89 -0.29
N GLU A 235 7.77 -4.81 -0.39
CA GLU A 235 7.59 -6.09 -1.05
C GLU A 235 7.46 -7.20 0.00
N ALA A 236 6.34 -7.89 0.01
CA ALA A 236 6.12 -9.04 0.87
C ALA A 236 5.55 -10.22 0.09
N ARG A 237 5.81 -11.43 0.56
CA ARG A 237 5.25 -12.64 -0.05
C ARG A 237 3.73 -12.62 0.00
N LEU A 238 3.07 -12.90 -1.13
CA LEU A 238 1.61 -13.03 -1.18
C LEU A 238 1.12 -14.07 -0.16
N GLY A 239 0.07 -13.72 0.60
CA GLY A 239 -0.50 -14.54 1.66
C GLY A 239 0.13 -14.32 3.05
N TRP A 240 1.20 -13.54 3.17
CA TRP A 240 1.91 -13.27 4.43
C TRP A 240 1.46 -11.94 5.06
N LEU A 241 0.16 -11.83 5.33
CA LEU A 241 -0.45 -10.60 5.86
C LEU A 241 0.20 -10.10 7.16
N SER A 242 0.53 -11.02 8.09
CA SER A 242 1.18 -10.62 9.36
C SER A 242 2.55 -10.00 9.15
N GLN A 243 3.33 -10.50 8.18
CA GLN A 243 4.62 -9.93 7.82
C GLN A 243 4.45 -8.53 7.23
N GLN A 244 3.53 -8.38 6.29
CA GLN A 244 3.27 -7.10 5.62
C GLN A 244 2.77 -6.03 6.59
N LYS A 245 1.92 -6.39 7.57
CA LYS A 245 1.51 -5.48 8.64
C LYS A 245 2.70 -5.00 9.47
N LYS A 246 3.58 -5.93 9.89
CA LYS A 246 4.80 -5.58 10.65
C LYS A 246 5.74 -4.67 9.87
N MET A 247 5.86 -4.87 8.56
CA MET A 247 6.66 -3.99 7.70
C MET A 247 6.07 -2.58 7.61
N LEU A 248 4.74 -2.46 7.50
CA LEU A 248 4.05 -1.16 7.55
C LEU A 248 4.23 -0.46 8.91
N GLU A 249 4.04 -1.18 10.01
CA GLU A 249 4.26 -0.66 11.38
C GLU A 249 5.71 -0.19 11.56
N PHE A 250 6.67 -0.96 11.10
CA PHE A 250 8.09 -0.59 11.15
C PHE A 250 8.38 0.70 10.37
N ILE A 251 7.82 0.87 9.17
CA ILE A 251 7.96 2.12 8.40
C ILE A 251 7.29 3.28 9.12
N GLU A 252 6.11 3.05 9.71
CA GLU A 252 5.38 4.07 10.47
C GLU A 252 6.19 4.59 11.66
N GLU A 253 6.86 3.69 12.38
CA GLU A 253 7.68 4.03 13.55
C GLU A 253 9.04 4.67 13.18
N THR A 254 9.58 4.28 12.02
CA THR A 254 10.94 4.68 11.61
C THR A 254 10.97 5.99 10.81
N LEU A 255 9.95 6.24 10.00
CA LEU A 255 9.90 7.36 9.06
C LEU A 255 8.88 8.43 9.49
N ASN A 256 9.10 8.97 10.66
CA ASN A 256 8.34 10.13 11.19
C ASN A 256 8.92 11.44 10.66
#